data_81057cf2d3c0cb735f440073607a9ded
#
_entry.id   81057cf2d3c0cb735f440073607a9ded
#
_cell.length_a   1.000
_cell.length_b   1.000
_cell.length_c   1.000
_cell.angle_alpha   90.00
_cell.angle_beta   90.00
_cell.angle_gamma   90.00
#
_symmetry.space_group_name_H-M   'P 1'
#
loop_
_entity.id
_entity.type
_entity.pdbx_description
1 polymer ?
#
loop_
_entity_poly.entity_id
_entity_poly.type
_entity_poly.pdbx_seq_one_letter_code
_entity_poly.pdbx_strand_id
1 'polypeptide(L)'
;MTGRQGPAFSRRSLIGAGLGISAAGLAAAGTGQAMAAGSAVAGRGSAPARGRAFLAAAMDAYPDHGAIRLTQSYTDQAGLFSTAFTYDNALAILAHLAARTAGALTRATALGDALLYAQSHDPAYDDGRLRQAYNVGPYTFYDGSLQPDGFVRADGTANVGTQFGFTGTAVGDMAWAGIALSALARRTRARRFLAGAVRIGEWIERTGRTDEPLGGYKFGVDGANQKLPFTSTEHNTDLVCLFGRLARLTGDRVWLERRGRAEAFVKRMWEPSGGFFYTGTNDGVTVNKSPIPEDTQTWTHLALGSGGRGHSRSLDWAAAELTVLDHAGRRNSTVPAGQSYEGVTFSSASLVANEDAPIAEGQPRPDRNGVWFEGTAHLALALRDRRDRGDEARARRLIASIEQAQDLLGGGQTVGGRALPERCGVVSASSPLDTGFGFGYYPYRHTGATAWYLLAAARSNPLEA
;
A
#
# COMPACT_ATOMS: atom_id res chain seq x y z
N MET A 1 13.05 -37.25 0.82
CA MET A 1 13.00 -36.28 1.96
C MET A 1 12.54 -34.96 1.38
N THR A 2 11.24 -34.69 1.46
CA THR A 2 10.61 -33.48 0.90
C THR A 2 10.70 -32.39 1.95
N GLY A 3 11.62 -31.44 1.73
CA GLY A 3 11.74 -30.25 2.58
C GLY A 3 10.48 -29.41 2.48
N ARG A 4 9.70 -29.31 3.53
CA ARG A 4 8.63 -28.30 3.67
C ARG A 4 9.29 -26.92 3.68
N GLN A 5 9.15 -26.18 2.59
CA GLN A 5 9.44 -24.75 2.60
C GLN A 5 8.39 -24.06 3.48
N GLY A 6 8.81 -23.37 4.54
CA GLY A 6 7.96 -22.54 5.36
C GLY A 6 7.40 -21.35 4.55
N PRO A 7 6.26 -20.77 4.96
CA PRO A 7 5.62 -19.68 4.22
C PRO A 7 6.52 -18.44 4.15
N ALA A 8 6.63 -17.88 2.95
CA ALA A 8 7.30 -16.60 2.70
C ALA A 8 6.42 -15.44 3.19
N PHE A 9 7.02 -14.44 3.82
CA PHE A 9 6.30 -13.33 4.45
C PHE A 9 6.61 -11.98 3.75
N SER A 10 5.57 -11.28 3.29
CA SER A 10 5.59 -9.89 2.82
C SER A 10 5.10 -8.92 3.91
N ARG A 11 5.11 -7.60 3.65
CA ARG A 11 4.51 -6.56 4.51
C ARG A 11 3.20 -6.96 5.16
N ARG A 12 2.43 -7.81 4.49
CA ARG A 12 1.04 -8.15 4.81
C ARG A 12 0.88 -9.54 5.42
N SER A 13 1.96 -10.30 5.58
CA SER A 13 1.90 -11.60 6.26
C SER A 13 1.60 -11.51 7.76
N LEU A 14 1.75 -10.34 8.37
CA LEU A 14 1.20 -10.05 9.70
C LEU A 14 -0.33 -10.01 9.70
N ILE A 15 -0.97 -9.80 8.54
CA ILE A 15 -2.42 -9.85 8.37
C ILE A 15 -2.92 -11.30 8.44
N GLY A 16 -2.17 -12.25 7.88
CA GLY A 16 -2.56 -13.68 7.85
C GLY A 16 -2.44 -14.42 9.19
N ALA A 17 -1.58 -13.95 10.09
CA ALA A 17 -1.41 -14.59 11.41
C ALA A 17 -2.48 -14.19 12.44
N GLY A 18 -3.29 -13.14 12.16
CA GLY A 18 -4.38 -12.67 13.03
C GLY A 18 -5.79 -12.99 12.55
N LEU A 19 -5.96 -13.45 11.30
CA LEU A 19 -7.28 -13.67 10.69
C LEU A 19 -7.71 -15.13 10.76
N GLY A 20 -7.75 -15.70 11.94
CA GLY A 20 -8.67 -16.80 12.26
C GLY A 20 -10.07 -16.26 12.53
N ILE A 21 -10.65 -15.47 11.60
CA ILE A 21 -12.01 -14.95 11.76
C ILE A 21 -12.96 -15.87 11.00
N SER A 22 -13.69 -16.66 11.76
CA SER A 22 -14.88 -17.38 11.30
C SER A 22 -15.93 -16.35 10.84
N ALA A 23 -16.03 -16.11 9.54
CA ALA A 23 -17.14 -15.37 8.96
C ALA A 23 -18.37 -16.28 8.90
N ALA A 24 -19.07 -16.44 10.02
CA ALA A 24 -20.40 -17.00 10.04
C ALA A 24 -21.40 -15.94 9.61
N GLY A 25 -21.98 -16.18 8.46
CA GLY A 25 -23.24 -15.70 7.92
C GLY A 25 -23.76 -14.32 8.24
N LEU A 26 -24.01 -13.52 7.18
CA LEU A 26 -25.09 -12.56 7.19
C LEU A 26 -25.65 -12.35 5.78
N ALA A 27 -26.70 -13.12 5.46
CA ALA A 27 -27.71 -12.70 4.53
C ALA A 27 -28.76 -11.94 5.35
N ALA A 28 -28.84 -10.62 5.23
CA ALA A 28 -29.98 -9.85 5.70
C ALA A 28 -30.31 -8.80 4.64
N ALA A 29 -31.39 -9.07 3.92
CA ALA A 29 -32.07 -8.10 3.08
C ALA A 29 -32.69 -7.03 3.99
N GLY A 30 -32.25 -5.79 3.85
CA GLY A 30 -32.85 -4.62 4.45
C GLY A 30 -33.12 -3.58 3.39
N THR A 31 -34.40 -3.50 2.92
CA THR A 31 -34.90 -2.43 2.08
C THR A 31 -35.00 -1.14 2.89
N GLY A 32 -34.08 -0.22 2.64
CA GLY A 32 -34.12 1.15 3.14
C GLY A 32 -33.95 2.13 1.99
N GLN A 33 -35.01 2.81 1.61
CA GLN A 33 -34.98 3.95 0.69
C GLN A 33 -34.13 5.06 1.30
N ALA A 34 -32.94 5.31 0.77
CA ALA A 34 -32.15 6.48 1.10
C ALA A 34 -32.35 7.54 0.01
N MET A 35 -32.74 8.72 0.46
CA MET A 35 -33.02 9.90 -0.34
C MET A 35 -31.79 10.31 -1.17
N ALA A 36 -31.99 10.38 -2.47
CA ALA A 36 -31.04 10.90 -3.43
C ALA A 36 -31.06 12.43 -3.39
N ALA A 37 -30.07 13.03 -2.74
CA ALA A 37 -29.80 14.45 -2.90
C ALA A 37 -28.29 14.68 -2.70
N GLY A 38 -27.55 14.92 -3.79
CA GLY A 38 -26.14 15.33 -3.75
C GLY A 38 -25.21 14.74 -4.79
N SER A 39 -25.66 13.84 -5.64
CA SER A 39 -24.78 12.98 -6.49
C SER A 39 -24.41 13.53 -7.89
N ALA A 40 -24.89 14.68 -8.33
CA ALA A 40 -24.83 15.07 -9.75
C ALA A 40 -23.54 15.77 -10.20
N VAL A 41 -22.64 16.18 -9.30
CA VAL A 41 -21.49 17.05 -9.65
C VAL A 41 -20.16 16.28 -9.81
N ALA A 42 -19.97 15.18 -9.08
CA ALA A 42 -18.70 14.45 -9.08
C ALA A 42 -18.44 13.61 -10.34
N GLY A 43 -19.45 13.19 -11.09
CA GLY A 43 -19.30 12.36 -12.29
C GLY A 43 -18.75 13.08 -13.53
N ARG A 44 -18.64 14.42 -13.52
CA ARG A 44 -18.21 15.23 -14.68
C ARG A 44 -16.71 15.59 -14.69
N GLY A 45 -15.93 15.27 -13.65
CA GLY A 45 -14.50 15.55 -13.59
C GLY A 45 -13.63 14.56 -14.38
N SER A 46 -12.38 14.93 -14.66
CA SER A 46 -11.38 13.98 -15.19
C SER A 46 -11.13 12.83 -14.21
N ALA A 47 -10.67 11.68 -14.71
CA ALA A 47 -10.39 10.51 -13.87
C ALA A 47 -9.47 10.85 -12.67
N PRO A 48 -8.35 11.62 -12.81
CA PRO A 48 -7.58 12.04 -11.66
C PRO A 48 -8.35 12.95 -10.68
N ALA A 49 -9.27 13.78 -11.16
CA ALA A 49 -10.10 14.60 -10.26
C ALA A 49 -11.05 13.73 -9.42
N ARG A 50 -11.64 12.70 -10.02
CA ARG A 50 -12.49 11.72 -9.34
C ARG A 50 -11.70 10.87 -8.34
N GLY A 51 -10.46 10.47 -8.66
CA GLY A 51 -9.56 9.80 -7.71
C GLY A 51 -9.28 10.68 -6.48
N ARG A 52 -8.99 11.97 -6.68
CA ARG A 52 -8.82 12.91 -5.55
C ARG A 52 -10.10 13.10 -4.74
N ALA A 53 -11.26 13.07 -5.37
CA ALA A 53 -12.54 13.14 -4.67
C ALA A 53 -12.75 11.94 -3.74
N PHE A 54 -12.32 10.74 -4.15
CA PHE A 54 -12.33 9.56 -3.29
C PHE A 54 -11.42 9.73 -2.07
N LEU A 55 -10.15 10.13 -2.26
CA LEU A 55 -9.22 10.36 -1.13
C LEU A 55 -9.78 11.42 -0.17
N ALA A 56 -10.43 12.46 -0.69
CA ALA A 56 -11.08 13.47 0.14
C ALA A 56 -12.27 12.90 0.92
N ALA A 57 -13.13 12.12 0.27
CA ALA A 57 -14.30 11.50 0.92
C ALA A 57 -13.88 10.51 2.01
N ALA A 58 -12.85 9.69 1.75
CA ALA A 58 -12.33 8.74 2.73
C ALA A 58 -11.67 9.42 3.94
N MET A 59 -11.00 10.57 3.74
CA MET A 59 -10.45 11.39 4.81
C MET A 59 -11.52 12.11 5.63
N ASP A 60 -12.62 12.53 4.98
CA ASP A 60 -13.69 13.31 5.59
C ASP A 60 -14.87 12.45 6.10
N ALA A 61 -14.69 11.12 6.09
CA ALA A 61 -15.75 10.17 6.46
C ALA A 61 -16.21 10.33 7.92
N TYR A 62 -15.33 10.76 8.82
CA TYR A 62 -15.56 10.87 10.25
C TYR A 62 -15.36 12.32 10.76
N PRO A 63 -16.25 13.28 10.41
CA PRO A 63 -16.05 14.70 10.70
C PRO A 63 -16.08 15.05 12.20
N ASP A 64 -16.75 14.24 12.99
CA ASP A 64 -16.95 14.51 14.42
C ASP A 64 -15.75 14.11 15.29
N HIS A 65 -14.72 13.51 14.69
CA HIS A 65 -13.52 13.01 15.39
C HIS A 65 -12.29 13.93 15.26
N GLY A 66 -12.51 15.24 15.04
CA GLY A 66 -11.48 16.28 15.17
C GLY A 66 -10.71 16.59 13.89
N ALA A 67 -9.77 17.53 14.02
CA ALA A 67 -8.93 17.99 12.92
C ALA A 67 -7.76 17.04 12.63
N ILE A 68 -7.30 16.27 13.61
CA ILE A 68 -6.23 15.29 13.48
C ILE A 68 -6.84 13.97 13.03
N ARG A 69 -6.64 13.61 11.78
CA ARG A 69 -7.31 12.46 11.14
C ARG A 69 -6.48 11.84 10.02
N LEU A 70 -6.64 10.55 9.83
CA LEU A 70 -6.11 9.78 8.72
C LEU A 70 -7.23 9.43 7.73
N THR A 71 -6.86 8.94 6.57
CA THR A 71 -7.77 8.44 5.53
C THR A 71 -8.04 6.97 5.77
N GLN A 72 -9.33 6.55 5.79
CA GLN A 72 -9.68 5.13 5.77
C GLN A 72 -9.12 4.46 4.52
N SER A 73 -8.53 3.28 4.67
CA SER A 73 -7.79 2.61 3.59
C SER A 73 -8.69 1.95 2.55
N TYR A 74 -9.74 1.26 2.99
CA TYR A 74 -10.67 0.53 2.13
C TYR A 74 -12.10 1.00 2.36
N THR A 75 -12.97 0.78 1.38
CA THR A 75 -14.42 0.91 1.58
C THR A 75 -14.93 -0.10 2.62
N ASP A 76 -16.06 0.20 3.26
CA ASP A 76 -16.63 -0.58 4.36
C ASP A 76 -16.88 -2.04 3.98
N GLN A 77 -17.16 -2.31 2.70
CA GLN A 77 -17.41 -3.64 2.14
C GLN A 77 -16.19 -4.57 2.21
N ALA A 78 -15.00 -4.03 2.43
CA ALA A 78 -13.79 -4.84 2.66
C ALA A 78 -13.81 -5.56 4.03
N GLY A 79 -14.70 -5.17 4.95
CA GLY A 79 -14.79 -5.74 6.29
C GLY A 79 -13.67 -5.32 7.24
N LEU A 80 -12.87 -4.32 6.87
CA LEU A 80 -11.80 -3.76 7.70
C LEU A 80 -12.24 -2.50 8.46
N PHE A 81 -13.53 -2.22 8.48
CA PHE A 81 -14.17 -1.08 9.12
C PHE A 81 -13.42 0.24 8.89
N SER A 82 -13.11 0.98 9.94
CA SER A 82 -12.42 2.28 9.88
C SER A 82 -10.89 2.17 9.85
N THR A 83 -10.32 1.05 9.40
CA THR A 83 -8.87 0.86 9.39
C THR A 83 -8.18 1.79 8.40
N ALA A 84 -7.14 2.46 8.89
CA ALA A 84 -6.24 3.35 8.13
C ALA A 84 -4.81 2.83 8.21
N PHE A 85 -4.32 2.21 7.14
CA PHE A 85 -2.92 1.75 7.07
C PHE A 85 -1.97 2.93 6.94
N THR A 86 -0.85 2.87 7.64
CA THR A 86 0.22 3.88 7.60
C THR A 86 0.78 4.05 6.20
N TYR A 87 0.98 2.96 5.46
CA TYR A 87 1.38 2.97 4.07
C TYR A 87 0.42 3.75 3.17
N ASP A 88 -0.88 3.44 3.23
CA ASP A 88 -1.90 4.09 2.42
C ASP A 88 -1.99 5.59 2.69
N ASN A 89 -1.82 5.99 3.95
CA ASN A 89 -1.83 7.40 4.33
C ASN A 89 -0.57 8.14 3.87
N ALA A 90 0.58 7.49 3.87
CA ALA A 90 1.80 8.03 3.26
C ALA A 90 1.62 8.24 1.74
N LEU A 91 1.01 7.29 1.04
CA LEU A 91 0.67 7.42 -0.38
C LEU A 91 -0.34 8.54 -0.64
N ALA A 92 -1.37 8.67 0.20
CA ALA A 92 -2.35 9.76 0.08
C ALA A 92 -1.68 11.14 0.22
N ILE A 93 -0.72 11.31 1.15
CA ILE A 93 0.10 12.53 1.25
C ILE A 93 0.82 12.80 -0.07
N LEU A 94 1.52 11.80 -0.63
CA LEU A 94 2.31 11.96 -1.85
C LEU A 94 1.42 12.26 -3.07
N ALA A 95 0.25 11.62 -3.19
CA ALA A 95 -0.72 11.89 -4.24
C ALA A 95 -1.30 13.31 -4.14
N HIS A 96 -1.60 13.79 -2.93
CA HIS A 96 -2.02 15.18 -2.70
C HIS A 96 -0.92 16.17 -3.07
N LEU A 97 0.34 15.90 -2.72
CA LEU A 97 1.48 16.75 -3.09
C LEU A 97 1.67 16.81 -4.62
N ALA A 98 1.48 15.68 -5.32
CA ALA A 98 1.56 15.62 -6.79
C ALA A 98 0.47 16.45 -7.49
N ALA A 99 -0.68 16.66 -6.86
CA ALA A 99 -1.77 17.47 -7.40
C ALA A 99 -1.43 18.98 -7.50
N ARG A 100 -0.47 19.48 -6.70
CA ARG A 100 0.05 20.86 -6.70
C ARG A 100 -1.01 21.97 -6.49
N THR A 101 -2.16 21.66 -5.87
CA THR A 101 -3.19 22.65 -5.53
C THR A 101 -3.11 23.02 -4.04
N ALA A 102 -3.63 24.21 -3.68
CA ALA A 102 -3.64 24.64 -2.27
C ALA A 102 -4.47 23.71 -1.38
N GLY A 103 -5.67 23.30 -1.81
CA GLY A 103 -6.52 22.39 -1.05
C GLY A 103 -5.89 21.00 -0.87
N ALA A 104 -5.17 20.48 -1.88
CA ALA A 104 -4.43 19.24 -1.76
C ALA A 104 -3.26 19.37 -0.76
N LEU A 105 -2.55 20.51 -0.76
CA LEU A 105 -1.49 20.75 0.22
C LEU A 105 -2.04 20.80 1.66
N THR A 106 -3.20 21.40 1.88
CA THR A 106 -3.86 21.41 3.18
C THR A 106 -4.16 19.98 3.66
N ARG A 107 -4.71 19.12 2.80
CA ARG A 107 -4.98 17.72 3.13
C ARG A 107 -3.69 16.93 3.41
N ALA A 108 -2.68 17.08 2.56
CA ALA A 108 -1.37 16.45 2.77
C ALA A 108 -0.76 16.86 4.12
N THR A 109 -0.86 18.15 4.48
CA THR A 109 -0.37 18.67 5.75
C THR A 109 -1.12 18.06 6.94
N ALA A 110 -2.46 17.98 6.87
CA ALA A 110 -3.28 17.40 7.92
C ALA A 110 -2.97 15.91 8.14
N LEU A 111 -2.79 15.11 7.07
CA LEU A 111 -2.36 13.72 7.16
C LEU A 111 -0.95 13.59 7.75
N GLY A 112 -0.02 14.48 7.36
CA GLY A 112 1.31 14.52 7.94
C GLY A 112 1.31 14.86 9.43
N ASP A 113 0.49 15.82 9.86
CA ASP A 113 0.31 16.15 11.27
C ASP A 113 -0.32 14.97 12.05
N ALA A 114 -1.23 14.22 11.43
CA ALA A 114 -1.79 13.00 12.03
C ALA A 114 -0.73 11.89 12.21
N LEU A 115 0.16 11.68 11.23
CA LEU A 115 1.29 10.75 11.40
C LEU A 115 2.25 11.19 12.51
N LEU A 116 2.54 12.50 12.63
CA LEU A 116 3.34 13.03 13.74
C LEU A 116 2.65 12.85 15.08
N TYR A 117 1.32 13.02 15.12
CA TYR A 117 0.54 12.75 16.34
C TYR A 117 0.65 11.28 16.73
N ALA A 118 0.42 10.35 15.79
CA ALA A 118 0.57 8.92 16.05
C ALA A 118 1.97 8.55 16.57
N GLN A 119 3.01 9.19 16.03
CA GLN A 119 4.39 8.96 16.43
C GLN A 119 4.71 9.39 17.86
N SER A 120 3.99 10.37 18.40
CA SER A 120 4.20 10.93 19.75
C SER A 120 3.14 10.54 20.77
N HIS A 121 2.08 9.81 20.34
CA HIS A 121 0.96 9.40 21.20
C HIS A 121 0.64 7.90 21.03
N ASP A 122 1.66 7.07 20.77
CA ASP A 122 1.49 5.62 20.80
C ASP A 122 1.11 5.18 22.22
N PRO A 123 0.08 4.31 22.41
CA PRO A 123 -0.38 3.93 23.74
C PRO A 123 0.62 3.12 24.57
N ALA A 124 1.72 2.63 23.96
CA ALA A 124 2.64 1.71 24.61
C ALA A 124 4.12 2.11 24.47
N TYR A 125 4.48 2.96 23.49
CA TYR A 125 5.88 3.25 23.17
C TYR A 125 6.11 4.74 22.87
N ASP A 126 7.20 5.29 23.39
CA ASP A 126 7.70 6.64 23.10
C ASP A 126 9.09 6.55 22.45
N ASP A 127 9.17 5.81 21.33
CA ASP A 127 10.43 5.56 20.63
C ASP A 127 10.44 6.08 19.17
N GLY A 128 9.35 6.73 18.76
CA GLY A 128 9.23 7.34 17.44
C GLY A 128 8.69 6.41 16.36
N ARG A 129 8.19 5.22 16.73
CA ARG A 129 7.55 4.31 15.79
C ARG A 129 6.17 4.78 15.32
N LEU A 130 5.73 4.20 14.21
CA LEU A 130 4.33 4.18 13.78
C LEU A 130 3.85 2.73 13.73
N ARG A 131 2.59 2.50 14.04
CA ARG A 131 1.99 1.17 13.90
C ARG A 131 1.60 0.92 12.46
N GLN A 132 1.36 -0.34 12.12
CA GLN A 132 0.94 -0.76 10.80
C GLN A 132 -0.38 -0.10 10.39
N ALA A 133 -1.34 -0.02 11.31
CA ALA A 133 -2.62 0.64 11.08
C ALA A 133 -3.25 1.24 12.35
N TYR A 134 -4.18 2.16 12.11
CA TYR A 134 -4.98 2.86 13.11
C TYR A 134 -6.45 2.76 12.78
N ASN A 135 -7.33 2.90 13.79
CA ASN A 135 -8.75 3.11 13.57
C ASN A 135 -9.01 4.62 13.43
N VAL A 136 -9.90 5.03 12.52
CA VAL A 136 -10.18 6.44 12.25
C VAL A 136 -11.62 6.84 12.51
N GLY A 137 -12.47 5.88 12.93
CA GLY A 137 -13.86 6.11 13.27
C GLY A 137 -14.45 4.98 14.08
N PRO A 138 -15.62 5.18 14.67
CA PRO A 138 -16.30 4.15 15.46
C PRO A 138 -16.86 3.04 14.57
N TYR A 139 -16.94 1.84 15.14
CA TYR A 139 -17.61 0.69 14.53
C TYR A 139 -18.00 -0.35 15.59
N THR A 140 -18.84 -1.29 15.19
CA THR A 140 -19.12 -2.51 15.95
C THR A 140 -18.39 -3.67 15.27
N PHE A 141 -17.53 -4.35 16.00
CA PHE A 141 -16.78 -5.49 15.49
C PHE A 141 -17.69 -6.71 15.28
N TYR A 142 -17.24 -7.76 14.62
CA TYR A 142 -18.03 -8.95 14.27
C TYR A 142 -18.57 -9.73 15.49
N ASP A 143 -17.88 -9.65 16.64
CA ASP A 143 -18.29 -10.26 17.89
C ASP A 143 -19.27 -9.41 18.71
N GLY A 144 -19.69 -8.25 18.17
CA GLY A 144 -20.57 -7.30 18.84
C GLY A 144 -19.87 -6.29 19.74
N SER A 145 -18.53 -6.35 19.88
CA SER A 145 -17.77 -5.39 20.67
C SER A 145 -17.77 -4.00 19.99
N LEU A 146 -17.90 -2.96 20.80
CA LEU A 146 -17.91 -1.58 20.32
C LEU A 146 -16.50 -1.00 20.32
N GLN A 147 -16.12 -0.38 19.22
CA GLN A 147 -14.99 0.52 19.09
C GLN A 147 -15.56 1.94 18.86
N PRO A 148 -15.67 2.79 19.93
CA PRO A 148 -16.37 4.05 19.85
C PRO A 148 -15.50 5.22 19.41
N ASP A 149 -14.16 5.07 19.51
CA ASP A 149 -13.23 6.17 19.34
C ASP A 149 -12.93 6.46 17.85
N GLY A 150 -12.60 7.72 17.57
CA GLY A 150 -11.93 8.09 16.33
C GLY A 150 -10.43 7.81 16.38
N PHE A 151 -9.66 8.51 15.54
CA PHE A 151 -8.20 8.36 15.49
C PHE A 151 -7.50 8.79 16.78
N VAL A 152 -8.01 9.84 17.43
CA VAL A 152 -7.59 10.28 18.77
C VAL A 152 -8.56 9.69 19.78
N ARG A 153 -8.07 8.90 20.71
CA ARG A 153 -8.85 8.30 21.79
C ARG A 153 -9.14 9.31 22.90
N ALA A 154 -10.10 8.99 23.76
CA ALA A 154 -10.47 9.86 24.89
C ALA A 154 -9.31 10.11 25.86
N ASP A 155 -8.35 9.19 25.98
CA ASP A 155 -7.13 9.32 26.79
C ASP A 155 -6.00 10.11 26.08
N GLY A 156 -6.25 10.59 24.85
CA GLY A 156 -5.27 11.31 24.05
C GLY A 156 -4.29 10.43 23.29
N THR A 157 -4.39 9.11 23.39
CA THR A 157 -3.52 8.22 22.60
C THR A 157 -4.03 8.03 21.18
N ALA A 158 -3.15 7.63 20.25
CA ALA A 158 -3.53 7.24 18.91
C ALA A 158 -4.24 5.87 18.94
N ASN A 159 -5.35 5.74 18.21
CA ASN A 159 -6.18 4.55 18.20
C ASN A 159 -5.60 3.45 17.31
N VAL A 160 -4.77 2.58 17.89
CA VAL A 160 -4.13 1.47 17.18
C VAL A 160 -5.16 0.39 16.81
N GLY A 161 -5.06 -0.17 15.60
CA GLY A 161 -5.98 -1.19 15.05
C GLY A 161 -5.83 -2.57 15.70
N THR A 162 -6.17 -2.68 16.99
CA THR A 162 -5.96 -3.89 17.79
C THR A 162 -6.84 -5.06 17.36
N GLN A 163 -8.07 -4.82 16.90
CA GLN A 163 -9.04 -5.84 16.53
C GLN A 163 -8.59 -6.72 15.35
N PHE A 164 -7.75 -6.18 14.49
CA PHE A 164 -7.20 -6.90 13.34
C PHE A 164 -5.74 -7.34 13.51
N GLY A 165 -5.16 -7.15 14.69
CA GLY A 165 -3.77 -7.51 14.94
C GLY A 165 -2.72 -6.61 14.24
N PHE A 166 -3.11 -5.47 13.67
CA PHE A 166 -2.20 -4.52 13.01
C PHE A 166 -1.38 -3.68 14.01
N THR A 167 -0.97 -4.30 15.09
CA THR A 167 -0.28 -3.67 16.22
C THR A 167 1.24 -3.67 16.09
N GLY A 168 1.78 -4.38 15.11
CA GLY A 168 3.21 -4.40 14.79
C GLY A 168 3.70 -3.09 14.16
N THR A 169 5.00 -3.03 13.90
CA THR A 169 5.67 -1.94 13.19
C THR A 169 6.55 -2.52 12.11
N ALA A 170 6.16 -2.34 10.85
CA ALA A 170 6.94 -2.78 9.71
C ALA A 170 7.88 -1.66 9.22
N VAL A 171 9.11 -2.02 8.89
CA VAL A 171 10.12 -1.08 8.36
C VAL A 171 9.64 -0.43 7.07
N GLY A 172 8.90 -1.15 6.21
CA GLY A 172 8.33 -0.58 5.00
C GLY A 172 7.28 0.50 5.26
N ASP A 173 6.31 0.25 6.18
CA ASP A 173 5.31 1.26 6.55
C ASP A 173 5.98 2.52 7.13
N MET A 174 6.98 2.30 7.99
CA MET A 174 7.82 3.38 8.54
C MET A 174 8.55 4.15 7.44
N ALA A 175 9.17 3.44 6.48
CA ALA A 175 9.90 4.06 5.38
C ALA A 175 8.98 4.94 4.53
N TRP A 176 7.79 4.45 4.15
CA TRP A 176 6.82 5.22 3.39
C TRP A 176 6.31 6.45 4.15
N ALA A 177 6.04 6.33 5.44
CA ALA A 177 5.71 7.50 6.28
C ALA A 177 6.86 8.52 6.31
N GLY A 178 8.11 8.06 6.45
CA GLY A 178 9.30 8.91 6.39
C GLY A 178 9.49 9.60 5.04
N ILE A 179 9.23 8.90 3.93
CA ILE A 179 9.23 9.43 2.56
C ILE A 179 8.18 10.55 2.42
N ALA A 180 6.96 10.31 2.89
CA ALA A 180 5.88 11.30 2.85
C ALA A 180 6.18 12.54 3.70
N LEU A 181 6.64 12.34 4.95
CA LEU A 181 7.04 13.45 5.83
C LEU A 181 8.23 14.24 5.26
N SER A 182 9.22 13.58 4.67
CA SER A 182 10.35 14.25 4.00
C SER A 182 9.89 15.09 2.79
N ALA A 183 8.92 14.60 2.02
CA ALA A 183 8.31 15.34 0.91
C ALA A 183 7.52 16.56 1.43
N LEU A 184 6.77 16.43 2.52
CA LEU A 184 6.12 17.55 3.20
C LEU A 184 7.13 18.58 3.72
N ALA A 185 8.22 18.14 4.37
CA ALA A 185 9.28 19.02 4.85
C ALA A 185 9.86 19.86 3.70
N ARG A 186 10.18 19.23 2.57
CA ARG A 186 10.67 19.92 1.37
C ARG A 186 9.66 20.91 0.81
N ARG A 187 8.37 20.54 0.76
CA ARG A 187 7.31 21.35 0.14
C ARG A 187 6.87 22.53 1.01
N THR A 188 6.79 22.33 2.34
CA THR A 188 6.28 23.32 3.29
C THR A 188 7.38 24.08 4.03
N ARG A 189 8.61 23.56 4.06
CA ARG A 189 9.73 24.01 4.90
C ARG A 189 9.46 23.91 6.41
N ALA A 190 8.43 23.19 6.81
CA ALA A 190 8.08 22.98 8.21
C ALA A 190 8.99 21.93 8.86
N ARG A 191 9.81 22.37 9.81
CA ARG A 191 10.83 21.56 10.49
C ARG A 191 10.25 20.31 11.18
N ARG A 192 9.00 20.38 11.68
CA ARG A 192 8.35 19.24 12.36
C ARG A 192 8.30 18.00 11.49
N PHE A 193 8.05 18.12 10.19
CA PHE A 193 8.00 16.97 9.29
C PHE A 193 9.36 16.34 9.08
N LEU A 194 10.41 17.15 8.94
CA LEU A 194 11.78 16.62 8.86
C LEU A 194 12.18 15.91 10.18
N ALA A 195 11.86 16.50 11.32
CA ALA A 195 12.13 15.89 12.63
C ALA A 195 11.41 14.53 12.78
N GLY A 196 10.14 14.43 12.33
CA GLY A 196 9.41 13.17 12.32
C GLY A 196 10.06 12.11 11.40
N ALA A 197 10.46 12.51 10.19
CA ALA A 197 11.13 11.60 9.26
C ALA A 197 12.50 11.13 9.80
N VAL A 198 13.26 11.99 10.48
CA VAL A 198 14.52 11.63 11.14
C VAL A 198 14.26 10.62 12.26
N ARG A 199 13.27 10.84 13.13
CA ARG A 199 12.91 9.88 14.20
C ARG A 199 12.55 8.50 13.63
N ILE A 200 11.85 8.46 12.49
CA ILE A 200 11.57 7.21 11.75
C ILE A 200 12.87 6.52 11.33
N GLY A 201 13.77 7.25 10.66
CA GLY A 201 15.05 6.70 10.22
C GLY A 201 15.92 6.18 11.38
N GLU A 202 15.94 6.88 12.51
CA GLU A 202 16.65 6.45 13.71
C GLU A 202 16.02 5.20 14.34
N TRP A 203 14.68 5.10 14.38
CA TRP A 203 14.01 3.89 14.84
C TRP A 203 14.38 2.68 13.96
N ILE A 204 14.34 2.86 12.64
CA ILE A 204 14.69 1.81 11.68
C ILE A 204 16.13 1.34 11.88
N GLU A 205 17.07 2.26 12.06
CA GLU A 205 18.49 1.90 12.31
C GLU A 205 18.65 1.09 13.60
N ARG A 206 18.03 1.52 14.70
CA ARG A 206 18.13 0.83 16.00
C ARG A 206 17.48 -0.54 16.00
N THR A 207 16.33 -0.68 15.30
CA THR A 207 15.48 -1.86 15.40
C THR A 207 15.68 -2.83 14.24
N GLY A 208 15.81 -2.31 13.02
CA GLY A 208 15.82 -3.09 11.80
C GLY A 208 17.20 -3.50 11.31
N ARG A 209 18.25 -2.73 11.62
CA ARG A 209 19.61 -3.06 11.18
C ARG A 209 19.99 -4.49 11.54
N THR A 210 20.59 -5.20 10.57
CA THR A 210 21.16 -6.53 10.77
C THR A 210 22.56 -6.64 10.20
N ASP A 211 23.43 -7.41 10.88
CA ASP A 211 24.78 -7.74 10.45
C ASP A 211 24.86 -9.22 9.95
N GLU A 212 23.71 -9.85 9.68
CA GLU A 212 23.63 -11.16 9.01
C GLU A 212 24.28 -11.12 7.63
N PRO A 213 24.69 -12.27 7.06
CA PRO A 213 25.51 -12.33 5.83
C PRO A 213 24.96 -11.55 4.64
N LEU A 214 23.64 -11.48 4.46
CA LEU A 214 23.02 -10.70 3.40
C LEU A 214 22.84 -9.22 3.77
N GLY A 215 22.94 -8.86 5.05
CA GLY A 215 22.86 -7.48 5.53
C GLY A 215 21.47 -6.83 5.37
N GLY A 216 21.47 -5.51 5.23
CA GLY A 216 20.23 -4.74 5.07
C GLY A 216 19.52 -4.44 6.38
N TYR A 217 18.19 -4.36 6.31
CA TYR A 217 17.29 -4.05 7.43
C TYR A 217 16.16 -5.09 7.47
N LYS A 218 15.96 -5.68 8.65
CA LYS A 218 14.89 -6.64 8.89
C LYS A 218 13.51 -5.98 8.78
N PHE A 219 12.49 -6.82 8.70
CA PHE A 219 11.10 -6.42 8.47
C PHE A 219 10.53 -5.48 9.54
N GLY A 220 10.95 -5.62 10.78
CA GLY A 220 10.47 -4.84 11.91
C GLY A 220 10.15 -5.68 13.13
N VAL A 221 9.07 -5.32 13.83
CA VAL A 221 8.60 -6.02 15.03
C VAL A 221 7.12 -6.38 14.91
N ASP A 222 6.72 -7.48 15.55
CA ASP A 222 5.32 -7.88 15.68
C ASP A 222 4.57 -7.06 16.75
N GLY A 223 3.29 -7.41 17.01
CA GLY A 223 2.48 -6.75 18.02
C GLY A 223 2.98 -6.93 19.46
N ALA A 224 3.76 -7.96 19.73
CA ALA A 224 4.42 -8.23 21.02
C ALA A 224 5.84 -7.62 21.10
N ASN A 225 6.22 -6.78 20.12
CA ASN A 225 7.52 -6.14 20.01
C ASN A 225 8.69 -7.11 19.80
N GLN A 226 8.42 -8.32 19.27
CA GLN A 226 9.46 -9.27 18.91
C GLN A 226 9.99 -8.96 17.52
N LYS A 227 11.32 -8.96 17.36
CA LYS A 227 11.95 -8.75 16.05
C LYS A 227 11.58 -9.88 15.08
N LEU A 228 11.15 -9.50 13.89
CA LEU A 228 10.83 -10.45 12.83
C LEU A 228 12.13 -10.88 12.10
N PRO A 229 12.32 -12.18 11.83
CA PRO A 229 13.61 -12.68 11.33
C PRO A 229 13.90 -12.37 9.87
N PHE A 230 12.87 -12.14 9.07
CA PHE A 230 12.97 -11.97 7.62
C PHE A 230 13.39 -10.56 7.20
N THR A 231 13.93 -10.45 5.99
CA THR A 231 14.37 -9.20 5.37
C THR A 231 13.72 -9.07 4.00
N SER A 232 13.00 -7.97 3.74
CA SER A 232 12.29 -7.73 2.47
C SER A 232 13.12 -6.88 1.52
N THR A 233 13.15 -7.25 0.24
CA THR A 233 13.72 -6.43 -0.84
C THR A 233 12.94 -5.13 -1.00
N GLU A 234 11.62 -5.22 -0.96
CA GLU A 234 10.70 -4.09 -1.01
C GLU A 234 11.03 -3.05 0.09
N HIS A 235 11.08 -3.46 1.37
CA HIS A 235 11.38 -2.55 2.48
C HIS A 235 12.76 -1.91 2.37
N ASN A 236 13.77 -2.68 1.94
CA ASN A 236 15.11 -2.12 1.75
C ASN A 236 15.16 -1.15 0.56
N THR A 237 14.34 -1.37 -0.48
CA THR A 237 14.18 -0.41 -1.58
C THR A 237 13.58 0.91 -1.10
N ASP A 238 12.57 0.86 -0.24
CA ASP A 238 11.99 2.06 0.39
C ASP A 238 13.04 2.84 1.18
N LEU A 239 13.93 2.12 1.90
CA LEU A 239 15.01 2.73 2.67
C LEU A 239 16.07 3.39 1.80
N VAL A 240 16.33 2.88 0.60
CA VAL A 240 17.22 3.58 -0.35
C VAL A 240 16.67 4.99 -0.64
N CYS A 241 15.37 5.11 -0.84
CA CYS A 241 14.71 6.40 -1.04
C CYS A 241 14.73 7.25 0.25
N LEU A 242 14.22 6.73 1.36
CA LEU A 242 14.11 7.47 2.62
C LEU A 242 15.46 8.03 3.06
N PHE A 243 16.49 7.18 3.15
CA PHE A 243 17.81 7.61 3.62
C PHE A 243 18.49 8.57 2.64
N GLY A 244 18.27 8.41 1.32
CA GLY A 244 18.73 9.38 0.34
C GLY A 244 18.09 10.77 0.53
N ARG A 245 16.80 10.82 0.83
CA ARG A 245 16.10 12.08 1.14
C ARG A 245 16.58 12.70 2.46
N LEU A 246 16.76 11.90 3.50
CA LEU A 246 17.28 12.38 4.78
C LEU A 246 18.69 12.95 4.62
N ALA A 247 19.57 12.27 3.88
CA ALA A 247 20.92 12.80 3.60
C ALA A 247 20.87 14.20 2.95
N ARG A 248 20.00 14.38 1.95
CA ARG A 248 19.86 15.69 1.28
C ARG A 248 19.23 16.78 2.15
N LEU A 249 18.25 16.43 2.97
CA LEU A 249 17.53 17.41 3.79
C LEU A 249 18.26 17.81 5.06
N THR A 250 19.06 16.90 5.64
CA THR A 250 19.83 17.15 6.88
C THR A 250 21.27 17.56 6.60
N GLY A 251 21.85 17.17 5.47
CA GLY A 251 23.27 17.28 5.18
C GLY A 251 24.15 16.26 5.93
N ASP A 252 23.56 15.37 6.74
CA ASP A 252 24.31 14.38 7.52
C ASP A 252 24.63 13.14 6.67
N ARG A 253 25.93 12.84 6.57
CA ARG A 253 26.48 11.74 5.78
C ARG A 253 26.15 10.35 6.32
N VAL A 254 25.78 10.22 7.58
CA VAL A 254 25.37 8.94 8.17
C VAL A 254 24.20 8.31 7.41
N TRP A 255 23.31 9.12 6.84
CA TRP A 255 22.21 8.64 6.02
C TRP A 255 22.65 8.02 4.69
N LEU A 256 23.79 8.46 4.12
CA LEU A 256 24.36 7.84 2.93
C LEU A 256 24.94 6.44 3.24
N GLU A 257 25.54 6.25 4.40
CA GLU A 257 26.03 4.94 4.84
C GLU A 257 24.85 3.97 5.05
N ARG A 258 23.78 4.43 5.73
CA ARG A 258 22.55 3.66 5.93
C ARG A 258 21.87 3.32 4.60
N ARG A 259 21.79 4.29 3.67
CA ARG A 259 21.33 4.06 2.30
C ARG A 259 22.16 2.98 1.60
N GLY A 260 23.49 3.08 1.67
CA GLY A 260 24.41 2.12 1.04
C GLY A 260 24.21 0.69 1.57
N ARG A 261 23.88 0.53 2.86
CA ARG A 261 23.55 -0.77 3.47
C ARG A 261 22.28 -1.37 2.86
N ALA A 262 21.20 -0.58 2.77
CA ALA A 262 19.94 -1.00 2.17
C ALA A 262 20.11 -1.35 0.68
N GLU A 263 20.79 -0.48 -0.07
CA GLU A 263 21.07 -0.66 -1.50
C GLU A 263 21.91 -1.92 -1.77
N ALA A 264 22.89 -2.21 -0.91
CA ALA A 264 23.71 -3.41 -1.03
C ALA A 264 22.88 -4.69 -0.85
N PHE A 265 21.91 -4.71 0.07
CA PHE A 265 20.98 -5.82 0.21
C PHE A 265 20.10 -5.97 -1.04
N VAL A 266 19.49 -4.90 -1.53
CA VAL A 266 18.65 -4.92 -2.75
C VAL A 266 19.43 -5.49 -3.93
N LYS A 267 20.69 -5.07 -4.13
CA LYS A 267 21.53 -5.57 -5.22
C LYS A 267 21.87 -7.07 -5.10
N ARG A 268 21.94 -7.62 -3.88
CA ARG A 268 22.13 -9.07 -3.67
C ARG A 268 20.90 -9.90 -4.04
N MET A 269 19.72 -9.28 -4.09
CA MET A 269 18.48 -9.95 -4.50
C MET A 269 18.29 -9.98 -6.01
N TRP A 270 19.20 -9.41 -6.80
CA TRP A 270 19.14 -9.43 -8.25
C TRP A 270 19.46 -10.80 -8.82
N GLU A 271 18.58 -11.33 -9.68
CA GLU A 271 18.80 -12.53 -10.48
C GLU A 271 19.18 -12.15 -11.92
N PRO A 272 20.47 -12.19 -12.29
CA PRO A 272 20.92 -11.63 -13.58
C PRO A 272 20.49 -12.47 -14.80
N SER A 273 20.29 -13.77 -14.66
CA SER A 273 19.86 -14.63 -15.77
C SER A 273 18.37 -14.43 -16.07
N GLY A 274 17.53 -14.31 -15.03
CA GLY A 274 16.10 -14.08 -15.16
C GLY A 274 15.72 -12.62 -15.37
N GLY A 275 16.57 -11.68 -14.92
CA GLY A 275 16.29 -10.24 -15.05
C GLY A 275 15.25 -9.73 -14.07
N PHE A 276 15.21 -10.25 -12.84
CA PHE A 276 14.26 -9.86 -11.80
C PHE A 276 14.92 -9.83 -10.41
N PHE A 277 14.20 -9.29 -9.42
CA PHE A 277 14.61 -9.30 -8.02
C PHE A 277 13.81 -10.33 -7.23
N TYR A 278 14.50 -11.08 -6.39
CA TYR A 278 13.88 -11.94 -5.38
C TYR A 278 13.20 -11.12 -4.27
N THR A 279 12.18 -11.72 -3.63
CA THR A 279 11.39 -11.06 -2.59
C THR A 279 12.16 -10.70 -1.31
N GLY A 280 13.26 -11.40 -1.02
CA GLY A 280 14.09 -11.19 0.18
C GLY A 280 14.54 -12.49 0.82
N THR A 281 14.52 -12.55 2.14
CA THR A 281 14.93 -13.72 2.94
C THR A 281 13.92 -14.01 4.05
N ASN A 282 13.77 -15.28 4.44
CA ASN A 282 12.92 -15.65 5.59
C ASN A 282 13.73 -15.73 6.90
N ASP A 283 15.04 -15.88 6.81
CA ASP A 283 15.95 -16.14 7.93
C ASP A 283 17.12 -15.13 8.00
N GLY A 284 17.20 -14.18 7.06
CA GLY A 284 18.30 -13.23 6.93
C GLY A 284 19.56 -13.81 6.25
N VAL A 285 19.57 -15.08 5.90
CA VAL A 285 20.75 -15.80 5.34
C VAL A 285 20.46 -16.37 3.96
N THR A 286 19.30 -16.99 3.77
CA THR A 286 18.92 -17.71 2.55
C THR A 286 17.97 -16.87 1.70
N VAL A 287 18.34 -16.65 0.43
CA VAL A 287 17.46 -15.92 -0.51
C VAL A 287 16.17 -16.70 -0.74
N ASN A 288 15.04 -16.06 -0.49
CA ASN A 288 13.72 -16.59 -0.79
C ASN A 288 13.42 -16.41 -2.28
N LYS A 289 13.34 -17.51 -3.02
CA LYS A 289 13.23 -17.52 -4.47
C LYS A 289 11.80 -17.51 -5.00
N SER A 290 10.80 -17.60 -4.15
CA SER A 290 9.37 -17.63 -4.52
C SER A 290 8.50 -17.25 -3.32
N PRO A 291 7.38 -16.52 -3.54
CA PRO A 291 6.94 -15.90 -4.81
C PRO A 291 7.82 -14.70 -5.23
N ILE A 292 7.70 -14.29 -6.51
CA ILE A 292 8.34 -13.08 -7.03
C ILE A 292 7.26 -11.99 -7.18
N PRO A 293 7.27 -10.95 -6.34
CA PRO A 293 6.24 -9.91 -6.36
C PRO A 293 6.54 -8.81 -7.38
N GLU A 294 5.50 -8.13 -7.85
CA GLU A 294 5.56 -7.05 -8.84
C GLU A 294 6.25 -5.80 -8.30
N ASP A 295 5.85 -5.36 -7.09
CA ASP A 295 6.34 -4.13 -6.45
C ASP A 295 7.87 -4.11 -6.31
N THR A 296 8.46 -5.24 -5.97
CA THR A 296 9.91 -5.39 -5.91
C THR A 296 10.58 -5.07 -7.24
N GLN A 297 9.95 -5.35 -8.38
CA GLN A 297 10.50 -5.09 -9.71
C GLN A 297 10.42 -3.62 -10.07
N THR A 298 9.27 -3.03 -9.91
CA THR A 298 8.99 -1.64 -10.31
C THR A 298 9.56 -0.63 -9.33
N TRP A 299 9.45 -0.86 -8.02
CA TRP A 299 9.95 0.07 -7.01
C TRP A 299 11.47 0.11 -6.98
N THR A 300 12.14 -1.04 -7.20
CA THR A 300 13.60 -1.05 -7.28
C THR A 300 14.09 -0.20 -8.45
N HIS A 301 13.43 -0.28 -9.61
CA HIS A 301 13.73 0.60 -10.73
C HIS A 301 13.53 2.08 -10.37
N LEU A 302 12.37 2.42 -9.79
CA LEU A 302 12.03 3.79 -9.42
C LEU A 302 12.97 4.40 -8.36
N ALA A 303 13.48 3.57 -7.42
CA ALA A 303 14.36 4.01 -6.34
C ALA A 303 15.84 4.10 -6.75
N LEU A 304 16.34 3.16 -7.57
CA LEU A 304 17.74 3.15 -8.00
C LEU A 304 18.01 4.11 -9.17
N GLY A 305 16.98 4.49 -9.92
CA GLY A 305 17.07 5.40 -11.06
C GLY A 305 17.94 4.87 -12.21
N SER A 306 18.38 5.78 -13.08
CA SER A 306 19.19 5.46 -14.28
C SER A 306 20.58 4.87 -13.99
N GLY A 307 21.05 4.97 -12.74
CA GLY A 307 22.30 4.32 -12.30
C GLY A 307 22.23 2.79 -12.30
N GLY A 308 21.02 2.24 -12.29
CA GLY A 308 20.74 0.80 -12.32
C GLY A 308 20.34 0.23 -13.69
N ARG A 309 20.85 0.74 -14.81
CA ARG A 309 20.40 0.33 -16.17
C ARG A 309 20.33 -1.20 -16.39
N GLY A 310 21.24 -1.97 -15.80
CA GLY A 310 21.18 -3.45 -15.85
C GLY A 310 19.95 -4.02 -15.13
N HIS A 311 19.46 -3.36 -14.11
CA HIS A 311 18.33 -3.78 -13.30
C HIS A 311 16.96 -3.40 -13.90
N SER A 312 16.91 -2.48 -14.89
CA SER A 312 15.65 -2.09 -15.55
C SER A 312 14.99 -3.22 -16.36
N ARG A 313 15.73 -4.33 -16.61
CA ARG A 313 15.17 -5.58 -17.13
C ARG A 313 14.08 -6.18 -16.22
N SER A 314 14.06 -5.82 -14.94
CA SER A 314 12.98 -6.23 -14.03
C SER A 314 11.60 -5.75 -14.49
N LEU A 315 11.55 -4.61 -15.19
CA LEU A 315 10.31 -4.13 -15.78
C LEU A 315 9.87 -4.98 -16.97
N ASP A 316 10.83 -5.48 -17.78
CA ASP A 316 10.51 -6.38 -18.90
C ASP A 316 9.99 -7.71 -18.35
N TRP A 317 10.64 -8.22 -17.28
CA TRP A 317 10.18 -9.43 -16.60
C TRP A 317 8.75 -9.25 -16.03
N ALA A 318 8.51 -8.21 -15.26
CA ALA A 318 7.17 -7.94 -14.69
C ALA A 318 6.12 -7.80 -15.80
N ALA A 319 6.49 -7.12 -16.87
CA ALA A 319 5.63 -6.90 -18.01
C ALA A 319 5.35 -8.17 -18.83
N ALA A 320 6.27 -9.14 -18.87
CA ALA A 320 6.10 -10.40 -19.59
C ALA A 320 5.40 -11.46 -18.72
N GLU A 321 5.83 -11.60 -17.47
CA GLU A 321 5.43 -12.71 -16.62
C GLU A 321 4.19 -12.44 -15.78
N LEU A 322 3.94 -11.18 -15.37
CA LEU A 322 2.83 -10.85 -14.46
C LEU A 322 1.64 -10.19 -15.17
N THR A 323 1.70 -9.92 -16.48
CA THR A 323 0.56 -9.35 -17.20
C THR A 323 -0.56 -10.37 -17.35
N VAL A 324 -1.75 -9.96 -16.94
CA VAL A 324 -2.98 -10.75 -17.03
C VAL A 324 -4.08 -9.97 -17.73
N LEU A 325 -5.09 -10.70 -18.24
CA LEU A 325 -6.33 -10.15 -18.78
C LEU A 325 -7.51 -10.80 -18.04
N ASP A 326 -8.15 -10.01 -17.19
CA ASP A 326 -9.37 -10.43 -16.50
C ASP A 326 -10.60 -10.02 -17.31
N HIS A 327 -11.55 -10.93 -17.47
CA HIS A 327 -12.82 -10.69 -18.15
C HIS A 327 -13.90 -11.67 -17.67
N ALA A 328 -15.17 -11.32 -17.88
CA ALA A 328 -16.29 -12.22 -17.64
C ALA A 328 -16.08 -13.55 -18.39
N GLY A 329 -16.29 -14.65 -17.71
CA GLY A 329 -16.05 -16.01 -18.22
C GLY A 329 -14.72 -16.63 -17.78
N ARG A 330 -13.79 -15.89 -17.14
CA ARG A 330 -12.70 -16.49 -16.37
C ARG A 330 -13.26 -17.12 -15.10
N ARG A 331 -12.57 -18.16 -14.63
CA ARG A 331 -12.95 -18.84 -13.39
C ARG A 331 -12.79 -17.85 -12.22
N ASN A 332 -13.83 -17.76 -11.39
CA ASN A 332 -13.89 -16.85 -10.25
C ASN A 332 -13.80 -15.34 -10.57
N SER A 333 -13.79 -14.95 -11.85
CA SER A 333 -13.85 -13.56 -12.23
C SER A 333 -15.18 -12.93 -11.80
N THR A 334 -15.09 -11.73 -11.22
CA THR A 334 -16.25 -10.91 -10.86
C THR A 334 -16.47 -9.75 -11.84
N VAL A 335 -15.70 -9.73 -12.92
CA VAL A 335 -15.81 -8.72 -13.99
C VAL A 335 -17.16 -8.84 -14.68
N PRO A 336 -17.94 -7.74 -14.83
CA PRO A 336 -19.21 -7.74 -15.51
C PRO A 336 -19.10 -8.14 -16.99
N ALA A 337 -20.16 -8.75 -17.53
CA ALA A 337 -20.21 -9.14 -18.94
C ALA A 337 -19.92 -7.95 -19.88
N GLY A 338 -19.12 -8.19 -20.90
CA GLY A 338 -18.70 -7.17 -21.87
C GLY A 338 -17.55 -6.27 -21.41
N GLN A 339 -17.03 -6.48 -20.21
CA GLN A 339 -15.87 -5.76 -19.71
C GLN A 339 -14.64 -6.66 -19.67
N SER A 340 -13.45 -6.05 -19.78
CA SER A 340 -12.16 -6.70 -19.59
C SER A 340 -11.14 -5.70 -19.10
N TYR A 341 -10.16 -6.17 -18.30
CA TYR A 341 -9.11 -5.34 -17.71
C TYR A 341 -7.75 -5.99 -17.95
N GLU A 342 -6.85 -5.24 -18.56
CA GLU A 342 -5.44 -5.62 -18.73
C GLU A 342 -4.61 -4.93 -17.64
N GLY A 343 -3.72 -5.68 -17.02
CA GLY A 343 -2.78 -5.14 -16.03
C GLY A 343 -1.85 -6.22 -15.52
N VAL A 344 -1.24 -6.00 -14.37
CA VAL A 344 -0.41 -7.01 -13.71
C VAL A 344 -1.13 -7.61 -12.52
N THR A 345 -0.85 -8.89 -12.25
CA THR A 345 -1.20 -9.53 -10.98
C THR A 345 -0.13 -9.26 -9.91
N PHE A 346 -0.37 -9.66 -8.65
CA PHE A 346 0.52 -9.30 -7.55
C PHE A 346 1.89 -9.99 -7.61
N SER A 347 1.91 -11.28 -7.88
CA SER A 347 3.15 -12.08 -7.87
C SER A 347 3.08 -13.29 -8.80
N SER A 348 4.22 -13.96 -8.96
CA SER A 348 4.28 -15.24 -9.67
C SER A 348 3.39 -16.33 -9.05
N ALA A 349 3.11 -16.27 -7.74
CA ALA A 349 2.20 -17.22 -7.09
C ALA A 349 0.74 -16.93 -7.41
N SER A 350 0.35 -15.69 -7.68
CA SER A 350 -1.01 -15.34 -8.09
C SER A 350 -1.44 -16.10 -9.35
N LEU A 351 -0.52 -16.30 -10.29
CA LEU A 351 -0.76 -17.00 -11.56
C LEU A 351 -1.07 -18.49 -11.39
N VAL A 352 -0.73 -19.07 -10.25
CA VAL A 352 -0.91 -20.50 -9.93
C VAL A 352 -1.76 -20.71 -8.67
N ALA A 353 -2.48 -19.67 -8.24
CA ALA A 353 -3.34 -19.70 -7.06
C ALA A 353 -4.35 -20.85 -7.12
N ASN A 354 -4.73 -21.38 -5.97
CA ASN A 354 -5.75 -22.42 -5.89
C ASN A 354 -7.16 -21.83 -6.05
N GLU A 355 -7.70 -21.91 -7.25
CA GLU A 355 -9.03 -21.39 -7.59
C GLU A 355 -10.19 -22.24 -7.01
N ASP A 356 -9.90 -23.37 -6.36
CA ASP A 356 -10.89 -24.23 -5.73
C ASP A 356 -11.12 -23.94 -4.25
N ALA A 357 -10.23 -23.17 -3.62
CA ALA A 357 -10.32 -22.83 -2.21
C ALA A 357 -10.19 -21.32 -1.97
N PRO A 358 -10.88 -20.74 -0.98
CA PRO A 358 -10.68 -19.36 -0.60
C PRO A 358 -9.28 -19.17 0.01
N ILE A 359 -8.73 -17.95 -0.09
CA ILE A 359 -7.45 -17.58 0.53
C ILE A 359 -7.55 -17.65 2.06
N ALA A 360 -8.68 -17.21 2.59
CA ALA A 360 -9.05 -17.32 4.00
C ALA A 360 -10.52 -17.70 4.12
N GLU A 361 -10.89 -18.28 5.26
CA GLU A 361 -12.28 -18.68 5.53
C GLU A 361 -13.25 -17.50 5.34
N GLY A 362 -14.36 -17.75 4.68
CA GLY A 362 -15.39 -16.73 4.38
C GLY A 362 -15.05 -15.78 3.25
N GLN A 363 -13.86 -15.85 2.66
CA GLN A 363 -13.48 -15.02 1.51
C GLN A 363 -13.84 -15.70 0.18
N PRO A 364 -14.05 -14.94 -0.90
CA PRO A 364 -14.25 -15.53 -2.23
C PRO A 364 -12.98 -16.23 -2.72
N ARG A 365 -13.18 -17.20 -3.60
CA ARG A 365 -12.09 -17.94 -4.26
C ARG A 365 -11.33 -17.02 -5.22
N PRO A 366 -9.99 -17.12 -5.31
CA PRO A 366 -9.20 -16.25 -6.17
C PRO A 366 -9.40 -16.57 -7.66
N ASP A 367 -9.23 -15.54 -8.48
CA ASP A 367 -9.04 -15.62 -9.93
C ASP A 367 -7.55 -15.42 -10.23
N ARG A 368 -6.92 -16.34 -10.95
CA ARG A 368 -5.52 -16.23 -11.40
C ARG A 368 -5.26 -15.07 -12.35
N ASN A 369 -6.32 -14.57 -13.00
CA ASN A 369 -6.25 -13.44 -13.93
C ASN A 369 -6.63 -12.10 -13.26
N GLY A 370 -6.89 -12.08 -11.95
CA GLY A 370 -7.22 -10.88 -11.23
C GLY A 370 -6.14 -9.81 -11.42
N VAL A 371 -6.53 -8.63 -11.89
CA VAL A 371 -5.63 -7.48 -12.08
C VAL A 371 -5.48 -6.75 -10.78
N TRP A 372 -4.25 -6.53 -10.33
CA TRP A 372 -3.91 -5.67 -9.22
C TRP A 372 -3.67 -4.24 -9.72
N PHE A 373 -4.62 -3.33 -9.47
CA PHE A 373 -4.57 -1.99 -10.06
C PHE A 373 -3.47 -1.09 -9.46
N GLU A 374 -3.09 -1.32 -8.22
CA GLU A 374 -1.94 -0.63 -7.61
C GLU A 374 -0.64 -1.01 -8.35
N GLY A 375 -0.34 -2.31 -8.50
CA GLY A 375 0.83 -2.77 -9.25
C GLY A 375 0.78 -2.37 -10.74
N THR A 376 -0.41 -2.34 -11.31
CA THR A 376 -0.59 -1.84 -12.70
C THR A 376 -0.19 -0.36 -12.81
N ALA A 377 -0.46 0.46 -11.78
CA ALA A 377 0.00 1.84 -11.72
C ALA A 377 1.51 1.96 -11.48
N HIS A 378 2.09 1.06 -10.66
CA HIS A 378 3.54 0.96 -10.47
C HIS A 378 4.25 0.75 -11.80
N LEU A 379 3.84 -0.29 -12.54
CA LEU A 379 4.43 -0.61 -13.84
C LEU A 379 4.26 0.53 -14.84
N ALA A 380 3.08 1.15 -14.90
CA ALA A 380 2.84 2.30 -15.79
C ALA A 380 3.78 3.48 -15.48
N LEU A 381 4.01 3.77 -14.19
CA LEU A 381 4.92 4.83 -13.77
C LEU A 381 6.38 4.47 -14.07
N ALA A 382 6.80 3.24 -13.75
CA ALA A 382 8.15 2.77 -13.94
C ALA A 382 8.54 2.72 -15.43
N LEU A 383 7.64 2.29 -16.32
CA LEU A 383 7.84 2.36 -17.78
C LEU A 383 8.01 3.81 -18.26
N ARG A 384 7.21 4.75 -17.74
CA ARG A 384 7.36 6.18 -18.05
C ARG A 384 8.66 6.78 -17.54
N ASP A 385 9.19 6.24 -16.45
CA ASP A 385 10.48 6.65 -15.90
C ASP A 385 11.64 6.11 -16.75
N ARG A 386 11.59 4.83 -17.15
CA ARG A 386 12.59 4.17 -18.00
C ARG A 386 12.70 4.77 -19.40
N ARG A 387 11.57 5.02 -20.06
CA ARG A 387 11.47 5.65 -21.39
C ARG A 387 12.08 4.85 -22.54
N ASP A 388 12.09 3.53 -22.47
CA ASP A 388 12.49 2.70 -23.60
C ASP A 388 11.41 2.69 -24.70
N ARG A 389 11.79 2.18 -25.89
CA ARG A 389 10.86 2.13 -27.02
C ARG A 389 9.62 1.29 -26.69
N GLY A 390 8.45 1.91 -26.81
CA GLY A 390 7.16 1.27 -26.53
C GLY A 390 6.62 1.50 -25.12
N ASP A 391 7.45 1.92 -24.17
CA ASP A 391 7.08 2.12 -22.76
C ASP A 391 5.90 3.08 -22.58
N GLU A 392 5.93 4.25 -23.24
CA GLU A 392 4.85 5.23 -23.14
C GLU A 392 3.53 4.69 -23.72
N ALA A 393 3.57 3.90 -24.79
CA ALA A 393 2.39 3.30 -25.36
C ALA A 393 1.77 2.26 -24.42
N ARG A 394 2.62 1.42 -23.79
CA ARG A 394 2.19 0.44 -22.80
C ARG A 394 1.64 1.12 -21.55
N ALA A 395 2.37 2.08 -21.00
CA ALA A 395 1.92 2.84 -19.83
C ALA A 395 0.55 3.51 -20.04
N ARG A 396 0.29 4.05 -21.24
CA ARG A 396 -1.03 4.62 -21.57
C ARG A 396 -2.14 3.56 -21.57
N ARG A 397 -1.90 2.36 -22.09
CA ARG A 397 -2.91 1.28 -22.04
C ARG A 397 -3.20 0.87 -20.60
N LEU A 398 -2.15 0.70 -19.77
CA LEU A 398 -2.32 0.36 -18.35
C LEU A 398 -3.11 1.43 -17.58
N ILE A 399 -2.81 2.70 -17.80
CA ILE A 399 -3.57 3.82 -17.20
C ILE A 399 -5.03 3.82 -17.69
N ALA A 400 -5.28 3.57 -18.97
CA ALA A 400 -6.64 3.51 -19.51
C ALA A 400 -7.45 2.34 -18.89
N SER A 401 -6.81 1.20 -18.64
CA SER A 401 -7.43 0.07 -17.91
C SER A 401 -7.81 0.45 -16.47
N ILE A 402 -6.93 1.16 -15.76
CA ILE A 402 -7.23 1.67 -14.41
C ILE A 402 -8.39 2.68 -14.44
N GLU A 403 -8.42 3.59 -15.39
CA GLU A 403 -9.48 4.59 -15.55
C GLU A 403 -10.82 3.95 -15.89
N GLN A 404 -10.82 2.89 -16.72
CA GLN A 404 -11.99 2.08 -17.00
C GLN A 404 -12.49 1.38 -15.71
N ALA A 405 -11.59 0.80 -14.91
CA ALA A 405 -11.95 0.18 -13.63
C ALA A 405 -12.53 1.19 -12.64
N GLN A 406 -11.97 2.39 -12.57
CA GLN A 406 -12.50 3.49 -11.76
C GLN A 406 -13.93 3.84 -12.17
N ASP A 407 -14.22 3.81 -13.47
CA ASP A 407 -15.52 4.16 -14.01
C ASP A 407 -16.59 3.09 -13.79
N LEU A 408 -16.21 1.82 -13.80
CA LEU A 408 -17.15 0.70 -13.94
C LEU A 408 -17.17 -0.25 -12.74
N LEU A 409 -16.14 -0.24 -11.88
CA LEU A 409 -16.04 -1.13 -10.72
C LEU A 409 -16.27 -0.38 -9.39
N GLY A 410 -16.63 -1.13 -8.35
CA GLY A 410 -16.80 -0.60 -6.99
C GLY A 410 -18.04 0.30 -6.81
N GLY A 411 -19.04 0.20 -7.69
CA GLY A 411 -20.32 0.92 -7.55
C GLY A 411 -21.05 0.59 -6.24
N GLY A 412 -21.72 1.59 -5.63
CA GLY A 412 -22.53 1.41 -4.40
C GLY A 412 -21.73 1.22 -3.11
N GLN A 413 -20.40 1.32 -3.15
CA GLN A 413 -19.57 1.19 -1.94
C GLN A 413 -19.58 2.46 -1.08
N THR A 414 -19.33 2.28 0.24
CA THR A 414 -19.40 3.31 1.27
C THR A 414 -18.09 3.45 2.04
N VAL A 415 -17.90 4.59 2.70
CA VAL A 415 -16.82 4.82 3.68
C VAL A 415 -17.44 5.46 4.92
N GLY A 416 -17.26 4.85 6.07
CA GLY A 416 -17.90 5.29 7.32
C GLY A 416 -19.44 5.36 7.21
N GLY A 417 -20.04 4.40 6.51
CA GLY A 417 -21.48 4.34 6.24
C GLY A 417 -21.99 5.37 5.21
N ARG A 418 -21.13 6.24 4.68
CA ARG A 418 -21.51 7.28 3.70
C ARG A 418 -21.30 6.80 2.28
N ALA A 419 -22.31 6.99 1.43
CA ALA A 419 -22.23 6.70 0.01
C ALA A 419 -21.10 7.51 -0.65
N LEU A 420 -20.26 6.83 -1.41
CA LEU A 420 -19.24 7.49 -2.21
C LEU A 420 -19.84 8.02 -3.52
N PRO A 421 -19.29 9.12 -4.07
CA PRO A 421 -19.64 9.54 -5.42
C PRO A 421 -19.41 8.41 -6.42
N GLU A 422 -20.27 8.31 -7.42
CA GLU A 422 -20.08 7.34 -8.49
C GLU A 422 -18.76 7.58 -9.24
N ARG A 423 -18.16 6.50 -9.74
CA ARG A 423 -16.96 6.55 -10.59
C ARG A 423 -15.74 7.21 -9.89
N CYS A 424 -15.73 7.26 -8.56
CA CYS A 424 -14.61 7.81 -7.80
C CYS A 424 -13.75 6.70 -7.18
N GLY A 425 -12.44 6.93 -7.09
CA GLY A 425 -11.50 5.96 -6.52
C GLY A 425 -11.29 4.70 -7.38
N VAL A 426 -10.19 4.03 -7.17
CA VAL A 426 -9.79 2.81 -7.87
C VAL A 426 -9.96 1.63 -6.93
N VAL A 427 -10.52 0.52 -7.40
CA VAL A 427 -10.59 -0.74 -6.64
C VAL A 427 -9.19 -1.37 -6.54
N SER A 428 -8.94 -2.16 -5.49
CA SER A 428 -7.64 -2.82 -5.32
C SER A 428 -7.37 -3.89 -6.36
N ALA A 429 -8.39 -4.68 -6.73
CA ALA A 429 -8.29 -5.68 -7.78
C ALA A 429 -9.58 -5.74 -8.63
N SER A 430 -9.48 -6.29 -9.86
CA SER A 430 -10.62 -6.48 -10.75
C SER A 430 -11.53 -7.64 -10.29
N SER A 431 -10.93 -8.67 -9.74
CA SER A 431 -11.56 -9.88 -9.16
C SER A 431 -10.78 -10.30 -7.91
N PRO A 432 -11.28 -11.23 -7.09
CA PRO A 432 -10.53 -11.76 -5.95
C PRO A 432 -9.18 -12.30 -6.41
N LEU A 433 -8.09 -11.85 -5.79
CA LEU A 433 -6.72 -12.15 -6.17
C LEU A 433 -5.94 -12.65 -4.97
N ASP A 434 -5.30 -13.83 -5.10
CA ASP A 434 -4.35 -14.35 -4.12
C ASP A 434 -2.96 -13.75 -4.37
N THR A 435 -2.38 -13.12 -3.37
CA THR A 435 -1.02 -12.55 -3.49
C THR A 435 0.09 -13.60 -3.43
N GLY A 436 -0.20 -14.81 -2.93
CA GLY A 436 0.79 -15.85 -2.63
C GLY A 436 1.51 -15.61 -1.29
N PHE A 437 1.09 -14.62 -0.53
CA PHE A 437 1.67 -14.25 0.78
C PHE A 437 0.67 -14.39 1.95
N GLY A 438 -0.38 -15.19 1.75
CA GLY A 438 -1.36 -15.50 2.79
C GLY A 438 -2.46 -14.45 2.97
N PHE A 439 -2.63 -13.54 2.01
CA PHE A 439 -3.74 -12.60 1.95
C PHE A 439 -4.15 -12.34 0.50
N GLY A 440 -5.33 -11.73 0.31
CA GLY A 440 -5.88 -11.43 -1.01
C GLY A 440 -6.27 -9.97 -1.18
N TYR A 441 -6.43 -9.59 -2.47
CA TYR A 441 -7.09 -8.36 -2.88
C TYR A 441 -8.45 -8.64 -3.49
N TYR A 442 -9.34 -7.69 -3.34
CA TYR A 442 -10.74 -7.82 -3.75
C TYR A 442 -11.21 -6.53 -4.47
N PRO A 443 -12.36 -6.54 -5.18
CA PRO A 443 -12.83 -5.38 -5.94
C PRO A 443 -13.44 -4.30 -5.03
N TYR A 444 -12.70 -3.90 -3.99
CA TYR A 444 -13.05 -2.81 -3.10
C TYR A 444 -12.19 -1.57 -3.39
N ARG A 445 -12.81 -0.38 -3.40
CA ARG A 445 -12.07 0.87 -3.60
C ARG A 445 -11.04 1.03 -2.49
N HIS A 446 -9.84 1.47 -2.88
CA HIS A 446 -8.65 1.43 -2.04
C HIS A 446 -7.87 2.73 -2.14
N THR A 447 -7.45 3.24 -0.99
CA THR A 447 -6.64 4.47 -0.89
C THR A 447 -5.29 4.28 -1.59
N GLY A 448 -4.58 3.16 -1.38
CA GLY A 448 -3.30 2.86 -2.00
C GLY A 448 -3.39 2.80 -3.52
N ALA A 449 -4.31 1.98 -4.08
CA ALA A 449 -4.49 1.87 -5.52
C ALA A 449 -4.86 3.21 -6.17
N THR A 450 -5.73 4.00 -5.51
CA THR A 450 -6.11 5.34 -6.00
C THR A 450 -4.93 6.30 -5.96
N ALA A 451 -4.13 6.29 -4.89
CA ALA A 451 -2.97 7.17 -4.75
C ALA A 451 -1.89 6.86 -5.79
N TRP A 452 -1.58 5.56 -6.00
CA TRP A 452 -0.63 5.16 -7.05
C TRP A 452 -1.11 5.51 -8.46
N TYR A 453 -2.39 5.32 -8.75
CA TYR A 453 -2.95 5.80 -10.00
C TYR A 453 -2.72 7.32 -10.18
N LEU A 454 -2.98 8.12 -9.15
CA LEU A 454 -2.78 9.57 -9.20
C LEU A 454 -1.30 9.95 -9.39
N LEU A 455 -0.38 9.23 -8.75
CA LEU A 455 1.07 9.41 -8.94
C LEU A 455 1.50 9.06 -10.38
N ALA A 456 1.01 7.93 -10.90
CA ALA A 456 1.29 7.51 -12.27
C ALA A 456 0.70 8.47 -13.32
N ALA A 457 -0.53 8.95 -13.12
CA ALA A 457 -1.17 9.94 -13.98
C ALA A 457 -0.41 11.29 -13.97
N ALA A 458 0.09 11.70 -12.80
CA ALA A 458 0.89 12.91 -12.63
C ALA A 458 2.37 12.75 -13.05
N ARG A 459 2.81 11.53 -13.39
CA ARG A 459 4.23 11.18 -13.66
C ARG A 459 5.16 11.57 -12.50
N SER A 460 4.69 11.37 -11.29
CA SER A 460 5.40 11.75 -10.06
C SER A 460 5.97 10.50 -9.39
N ASN A 461 7.27 10.28 -9.53
CA ASN A 461 7.96 9.17 -8.88
C ASN A 461 8.07 9.43 -7.36
N PRO A 462 7.38 8.65 -6.51
CA PRO A 462 7.44 8.83 -5.06
C PRO A 462 8.73 8.27 -4.45
N LEU A 463 9.49 7.46 -5.19
CA LEU A 463 10.73 6.81 -4.75
C LEU A 463 12.00 7.54 -5.24
N GLU A 464 11.84 8.67 -5.94
CA GLU A 464 12.99 9.53 -6.27
C GLU A 464 13.61 10.07 -4.98
N ALA A 465 14.89 9.69 -4.78
CA ALA A 465 15.65 10.07 -3.60
C ALA A 465 16.23 11.48 -3.69
#